data_8857a85484174d7fa82304bf27fe86f9
#
_entry.id   8857a85484174d7fa82304bf27fe86f9
#
_cell.length_a   1.000
_cell.length_b   1.000
_cell.length_c   1.000
_cell.angle_alpha   90.00
_cell.angle_beta   90.00
_cell.angle_gamma   90.00
#
_symmetry.space_group_name_H-M   'P 1'
#
loop_
_entity.id
_entity.type
_entity.pdbx_description
1 polymer ?
#
loop_
_entity_poly.entity_id
_entity_poly.type
_entity_poly.pdbx_seq_one_letter_code
_entity_poly.pdbx_strand_id
1 'polypeptide(L)'
;PVAGKLLRALCQALLFLLPTMFETACLANEPKLFEAIGQQNVMIMMVMSLCFGGFAFMLSLLTEITADLRDIDDAKLINSRSFALYFGEDATKKTTYFLVVLLIAATAFFQFRYYQADKMIVLGGISILIYLPLLYFIKEMRSAKSVQDYDFLVKLLNMVFISLLFAMTSLKYVIPYALI
;
A
#
# COMPACT_ATOMS: atom_id res chain seq x y z
N PRO A 1 -20.24 -8.27 1.35
CA PRO A 1 -19.14 -9.02 0.76
C PRO A 1 -18.08 -8.08 0.17
N VAL A 2 -18.18 -7.64 -1.12
CA VAL A 2 -17.18 -6.71 -1.71
C VAL A 2 -17.12 -5.38 -0.97
N ALA A 3 -18.26 -4.82 -0.59
CA ALA A 3 -18.33 -3.56 0.15
C ALA A 3 -17.58 -3.60 1.50
N GLY A 4 -17.67 -4.70 2.23
CA GLY A 4 -16.93 -4.86 3.50
C GLY A 4 -15.42 -4.85 3.32
N LYS A 5 -14.91 -5.41 2.23
CA LYS A 5 -13.47 -5.40 1.90
C LYS A 5 -12.98 -4.02 1.48
N LEU A 6 -13.76 -3.34 0.66
CA LEU A 6 -13.48 -1.95 0.30
C LEU A 6 -13.46 -1.05 1.54
N LEU A 7 -14.41 -1.24 2.46
CA LEU A 7 -14.45 -0.47 3.71
C LEU A 7 -13.22 -0.75 4.57
N ARG A 8 -12.80 -2.03 4.71
CA ARG A 8 -11.59 -2.40 5.45
C ARG A 8 -10.33 -1.81 4.82
N ALA A 9 -10.21 -1.90 3.50
CA ALA A 9 -9.10 -1.29 2.77
C ALA A 9 -9.09 0.24 2.94
N LEU A 10 -10.24 0.88 2.93
CA LEU A 10 -10.39 2.31 3.19
C LEU A 10 -9.95 2.67 4.62
N CYS A 11 -10.38 1.91 5.62
CA CYS A 11 -9.95 2.12 7.01
C CYS A 11 -8.43 2.02 7.17
N GLN A 12 -7.78 1.06 6.49
CA GLN A 12 -6.32 0.95 6.50
C GLN A 12 -5.63 2.13 5.81
N ALA A 13 -6.19 2.63 4.70
CA ALA A 13 -5.69 3.85 4.05
C ALA A 13 -5.79 5.07 4.96
N LEU A 14 -6.88 5.20 5.71
CA LEU A 14 -7.08 6.30 6.65
C LEU A 14 -6.04 6.33 7.78
N LEU A 15 -5.46 5.19 8.18
CA LEU A 15 -4.37 5.15 9.17
C LEU A 15 -3.15 5.96 8.73
N PHE A 16 -2.90 6.07 7.41
CA PHE A 16 -1.82 6.90 6.88
C PHE A 16 -2.21 8.36 6.73
N LEU A 17 -3.48 8.65 6.53
CA LEU A 17 -3.98 10.02 6.33
C LEU A 17 -4.22 10.75 7.65
N LEU A 18 -4.75 10.06 8.66
CA LEU A 18 -5.13 10.66 9.94
C LEU A 18 -4.01 11.43 10.65
N PRO A 19 -2.77 10.89 10.79
CA PRO A 19 -1.68 11.63 11.44
C PRO A 19 -1.39 12.96 10.72
N THR A 20 -1.31 12.93 9.39
CA THR A 20 -1.01 14.12 8.59
C THR A 20 -2.14 15.14 8.64
N MET A 21 -3.40 14.69 8.62
CA MET A 21 -4.55 15.58 8.79
C MET A 21 -4.55 16.24 10.17
N PHE A 22 -4.21 15.47 11.21
CA PHE A 22 -4.10 16.00 12.58
C PHE A 22 -2.97 17.03 12.68
N GLU A 23 -1.77 16.73 12.19
CA GLU A 23 -0.64 17.67 12.17
C GLU A 23 -0.98 18.95 11.40
N THR A 24 -1.62 18.81 10.23
CA THR A 24 -2.04 19.97 9.43
C THR A 24 -3.06 20.83 10.17
N ALA A 25 -4.02 20.21 10.88
CA ALA A 25 -4.99 20.93 11.68
C ALA A 25 -4.33 21.64 12.88
N CYS A 26 -3.36 21.01 13.53
CA CYS A 26 -2.57 21.65 14.59
C CYS A 26 -1.79 22.87 14.07
N LEU A 27 -1.13 22.73 12.92
CA LEU A 27 -0.38 23.82 12.27
C LEU A 27 -1.29 24.98 11.87
N ALA A 28 -2.52 24.71 11.41
CA ALA A 28 -3.48 25.76 11.07
C ALA A 28 -3.90 26.62 12.28
N ASN A 29 -3.81 26.07 13.49
CA ASN A 29 -4.11 26.80 14.74
C ASN A 29 -2.89 27.58 15.27
N GLU A 30 -1.70 27.41 14.69
CA GLU A 30 -0.45 28.07 15.07
C GLU A 30 0.15 28.86 13.90
N PRO A 31 -0.32 30.11 13.62
CA PRO A 31 0.09 30.86 12.43
C PRO A 31 1.59 31.04 12.29
N LYS A 32 2.31 31.24 13.40
CA LYS A 32 3.77 31.41 13.39
C LYS A 32 4.52 30.16 12.94
N LEU A 33 4.04 28.98 13.35
CA LEU A 33 4.59 27.67 12.94
C LEU A 33 4.24 27.39 11.47
N PHE A 34 3.01 27.71 11.07
CA PHE A 34 2.58 27.55 9.69
C PHE A 34 3.40 28.38 8.73
N GLU A 35 3.70 29.66 9.07
CA GLU A 35 4.57 30.55 8.28
C GLU A 35 6.02 30.02 8.24
N ALA A 36 6.55 29.51 9.36
CA ALA A 36 7.90 28.97 9.44
C ALA A 36 8.08 27.73 8.57
N ILE A 37 7.09 26.81 8.53
CA ILE A 37 7.11 25.59 7.71
C ILE A 37 6.85 25.93 6.24
N GLY A 38 6.00 26.88 5.97
CA GLY A 38 5.60 27.33 4.64
C GLY A 38 4.52 26.44 4.01
N GLN A 39 3.58 27.09 3.32
CA GLN A 39 2.43 26.44 2.68
C GLN A 39 2.83 25.30 1.72
N GLN A 40 3.95 25.46 0.99
CA GLN A 40 4.42 24.46 0.04
C GLN A 40 4.80 23.14 0.72
N ASN A 41 5.39 23.19 1.90
CA ASN A 41 5.82 22.00 2.63
C ASN A 41 4.62 21.24 3.22
N VAL A 42 3.63 21.99 3.73
CA VAL A 42 2.36 21.39 4.18
C VAL A 42 1.68 20.69 3.01
N MET A 43 1.66 21.29 1.82
CA MET A 43 1.08 20.67 0.63
C MET A 43 1.84 19.38 0.24
N ILE A 44 3.18 19.38 0.27
CA ILE A 44 3.99 18.20 0.00
C ILE A 44 3.68 17.08 1.01
N MET A 45 3.58 17.38 2.30
CA MET A 45 3.22 16.40 3.33
C MET A 45 1.84 15.77 3.06
N MET A 46 0.84 16.58 2.69
CA MET A 46 -0.50 16.09 2.35
C MET A 46 -0.49 15.18 1.12
N VAL A 47 0.21 15.58 0.05
CA VAL A 47 0.33 14.77 -1.17
C VAL A 47 1.04 13.44 -0.89
N MET A 48 2.12 13.46 -0.12
CA MET A 48 2.84 12.26 0.29
C MET A 48 1.95 11.30 1.08
N SER A 49 1.24 11.83 2.09
CA SER A 49 0.32 11.03 2.89
C SER A 49 -0.79 10.42 2.04
N LEU A 50 -1.34 11.16 1.08
CA LEU A 50 -2.33 10.66 0.14
C LEU A 50 -1.77 9.52 -0.73
N CYS A 51 -0.54 9.65 -1.21
CA CYS A 51 0.13 8.60 -1.98
C CYS A 51 0.32 7.32 -1.14
N PHE A 52 0.78 7.45 0.11
CA PHE A 52 0.93 6.31 1.02
C PHE A 52 -0.42 5.68 1.38
N GLY A 53 -1.43 6.49 1.64
CA GLY A 53 -2.80 6.03 1.88
C GLY A 53 -3.37 5.28 0.66
N GLY A 54 -3.19 5.79 -0.53
CA GLY A 54 -3.59 5.13 -1.78
C GLY A 54 -2.87 3.79 -1.99
N PHE A 55 -1.58 3.75 -1.67
CA PHE A 55 -0.78 2.52 -1.73
C PHE A 55 -1.26 1.49 -0.70
N ALA A 56 -1.50 1.92 0.53
CA ALA A 56 -2.02 1.07 1.59
C ALA A 56 -3.42 0.52 1.25
N PHE A 57 -4.28 1.36 0.64
CA PHE A 57 -5.59 0.94 0.14
C PHE A 57 -5.48 -0.20 -0.88
N MET A 58 -4.64 -0.02 -1.90
CA MET A 58 -4.46 -1.02 -2.95
C MET A 58 -3.87 -2.31 -2.40
N LEU A 59 -2.88 -2.22 -1.52
CA LEU A 59 -2.23 -3.37 -0.90
C LEU A 59 -3.21 -4.14 0.01
N SER A 60 -4.03 -3.43 0.78
CA SER A 60 -5.09 -4.04 1.59
C SER A 60 -6.13 -4.75 0.73
N LEU A 61 -6.58 -4.10 -0.35
CA LEU A 61 -7.52 -4.71 -1.28
C LEU A 61 -6.94 -5.99 -1.91
N LEU A 62 -5.67 -5.95 -2.30
CA LEU A 62 -4.94 -7.09 -2.83
C LEU A 62 -4.87 -8.25 -1.81
N THR A 63 -4.60 -7.93 -0.55
CA THR A 63 -4.56 -8.91 0.55
C THR A 63 -5.92 -9.57 0.77
N GLU A 64 -7.00 -8.78 0.78
CA GLU A 64 -8.37 -9.27 0.94
C GLU A 64 -8.81 -10.16 -0.23
N ILE A 65 -8.44 -9.82 -1.46
CA ILE A 65 -8.76 -10.64 -2.64
C ILE A 65 -7.96 -11.95 -2.62
N THR A 66 -6.70 -11.91 -2.18
CA THR A 66 -5.86 -13.10 -2.04
C THR A 66 -6.37 -14.02 -0.92
N ALA A 67 -6.86 -13.45 0.20
CA ALA A 67 -7.50 -14.21 1.26
C ALA A 67 -8.78 -14.90 0.79
N ASP A 68 -9.54 -14.31 -0.14
CA ASP A 68 -10.71 -14.96 -0.74
C ASP A 68 -10.36 -16.20 -1.56
N LEU A 69 -9.20 -16.20 -2.22
CA LEU A 69 -8.70 -17.39 -2.92
C LEU A 69 -8.30 -18.49 -1.92
N ARG A 70 -7.73 -18.11 -0.78
CA ARG A 70 -7.39 -19.05 0.30
C ARG A 70 -8.64 -19.72 0.86
N ASP A 71 -9.67 -18.94 1.11
CA ASP A 71 -10.88 -19.37 1.82
C ASP A 71 -12.01 -19.82 0.87
N ILE A 72 -11.71 -20.07 -0.42
CA ILE A 72 -12.72 -20.33 -1.45
C ILE A 72 -13.55 -21.59 -1.19
N ASP A 73 -12.93 -22.65 -0.64
CA ASP A 73 -13.61 -23.91 -0.37
C ASP A 73 -14.51 -23.80 0.87
N ASP A 74 -14.06 -23.14 1.91
CA ASP A 74 -14.88 -22.82 3.09
C ASP A 74 -16.06 -21.91 2.70
N ALA A 75 -15.81 -20.93 1.85
CA ALA A 75 -16.84 -20.04 1.34
C ALA A 75 -17.92 -20.77 0.54
N LYS A 76 -17.57 -21.83 -0.22
CA LYS A 76 -18.53 -22.71 -0.91
C LYS A 76 -19.42 -23.47 0.09
N LEU A 77 -18.82 -23.98 1.17
CA LEU A 77 -19.55 -24.76 2.17
C LEU A 77 -20.62 -23.94 2.91
N ILE A 78 -20.30 -22.68 3.25
CA ILE A 78 -21.21 -21.80 3.99
C ILE A 78 -22.05 -20.90 3.08
N ASN A 79 -22.00 -21.12 1.76
CA ASN A 79 -22.69 -20.33 0.73
C ASN A 79 -22.46 -18.80 0.90
N SER A 80 -21.22 -18.43 1.28
CA SER A 80 -20.83 -17.02 1.48
C SER A 80 -20.58 -16.35 0.13
N ARG A 81 -20.82 -15.03 0.07
CA ARG A 81 -20.58 -14.23 -1.14
C ARG A 81 -19.13 -13.72 -1.09
N SER A 82 -18.14 -14.50 -1.53
CA SER A 82 -16.78 -14.04 -1.70
C SER A 82 -16.52 -13.52 -3.13
N PHE A 83 -15.47 -12.71 -3.32
CA PHE A 83 -15.08 -12.21 -4.64
C PHE A 83 -14.68 -13.38 -5.56
N ALA A 84 -13.91 -14.33 -5.02
CA ALA A 84 -13.45 -15.51 -5.73
C ALA A 84 -14.59 -16.45 -6.17
N LEU A 85 -15.67 -16.55 -5.37
CA LEU A 85 -16.85 -17.32 -5.75
C LEU A 85 -17.67 -16.64 -6.84
N TYR A 86 -17.76 -15.31 -6.82
CA TYR A 86 -18.57 -14.58 -7.76
C TYR A 86 -17.94 -14.51 -9.17
N PHE A 87 -16.63 -14.23 -9.23
CA PHE A 87 -15.91 -14.05 -10.49
C PHE A 87 -15.16 -15.31 -10.95
N GLY A 88 -15.00 -16.31 -10.08
CA GLY A 88 -14.21 -17.50 -10.31
C GLY A 88 -12.72 -17.30 -9.98
N GLU A 89 -12.02 -18.42 -9.76
CA GLU A 89 -10.61 -18.42 -9.34
C GLU A 89 -9.70 -17.75 -10.38
N ASP A 90 -9.85 -18.08 -11.67
CA ASP A 90 -9.00 -17.56 -12.74
C ASP A 90 -9.15 -16.05 -12.93
N ALA A 91 -10.39 -15.53 -12.88
CA ALA A 91 -10.63 -14.11 -12.99
C ALA A 91 -10.09 -13.36 -11.76
N THR A 92 -10.20 -13.95 -10.57
CA THR A 92 -9.65 -13.40 -9.33
C THR A 92 -8.14 -13.34 -9.39
N LYS A 93 -7.45 -14.39 -9.85
CA LYS A 93 -5.99 -14.39 -10.07
C LYS A 93 -5.56 -13.30 -11.06
N LYS A 94 -6.28 -13.15 -12.19
CA LYS A 94 -5.98 -12.07 -13.16
C LYS A 94 -6.14 -10.68 -12.56
N THR A 95 -7.20 -10.47 -11.77
CA THR A 95 -7.42 -9.20 -11.04
C THR A 95 -6.27 -8.93 -10.06
N THR A 96 -5.84 -9.94 -9.34
CA THR A 96 -4.70 -9.86 -8.41
C THR A 96 -3.41 -9.47 -9.14
N TYR A 97 -3.09 -10.10 -10.28
CA TYR A 97 -1.96 -9.71 -11.11
C TYR A 97 -2.03 -8.25 -11.58
N PHE A 98 -3.18 -7.84 -12.07
CA PHE A 98 -3.37 -6.47 -12.52
C PHE A 98 -3.11 -5.46 -11.38
N LEU A 99 -3.64 -5.73 -10.20
CA LEU A 99 -3.43 -4.86 -9.03
C LEU A 99 -1.95 -4.80 -8.61
N VAL A 100 -1.23 -5.92 -8.63
CA VAL A 100 0.21 -5.94 -8.30
C VAL A 100 1.02 -5.14 -9.33
N VAL A 101 0.75 -5.31 -10.61
CA VAL A 101 1.42 -4.55 -11.68
C VAL A 101 1.13 -3.05 -11.53
N LEU A 102 -0.12 -2.68 -11.24
CA LEU A 102 -0.49 -1.29 -11.01
C LEU A 102 0.23 -0.71 -9.77
N LEU A 103 0.37 -1.51 -8.72
CA LEU A 103 1.07 -1.13 -7.50
C LEU A 103 2.57 -0.91 -7.75
N ILE A 104 3.21 -1.78 -8.53
CA ILE A 104 4.61 -1.63 -8.95
C ILE A 104 4.78 -0.39 -9.82
N ALA A 105 3.88 -0.17 -10.78
CA ALA A 105 3.93 0.99 -11.66
C ALA A 105 3.74 2.32 -10.88
N ALA A 106 2.80 2.36 -9.94
CA ALA A 106 2.57 3.52 -9.09
C ALA A 106 3.79 3.86 -8.22
N THR A 107 4.43 2.84 -7.61
CA THR A 107 5.68 3.03 -6.84
C THR A 107 6.84 3.49 -7.72
N ALA A 108 7.00 2.91 -8.90
CA ALA A 108 8.06 3.29 -9.84
C ALA A 108 7.88 4.75 -10.30
N PHE A 109 6.64 5.14 -10.63
CA PHE A 109 6.32 6.53 -10.99
C PHE A 109 6.64 7.51 -9.85
N PHE A 110 6.25 7.16 -8.62
CA PHE A 110 6.55 7.95 -7.44
C PHE A 110 8.06 8.12 -7.24
N GLN A 111 8.82 7.04 -7.32
CA GLN A 111 10.28 7.08 -7.18
C GLN A 111 10.95 7.90 -8.28
N PHE A 112 10.51 7.75 -9.52
CA PHE A 112 11.02 8.54 -10.65
C PHE A 112 10.76 10.04 -10.44
N ARG A 113 9.59 10.41 -9.93
CA ARG A 113 9.21 11.81 -9.70
C ARG A 113 10.03 12.48 -8.59
N TYR A 114 10.40 11.71 -7.56
CA TYR A 114 11.15 12.21 -6.40
C TYR A 114 12.61 11.74 -6.38
N TYR A 115 13.13 11.30 -7.52
CA TYR A 115 14.51 10.88 -7.66
C TYR A 115 15.47 12.04 -7.36
N GLN A 116 16.40 11.79 -6.43
CA GLN A 116 17.53 12.67 -6.11
C GLN A 116 18.79 11.78 -6.02
N ALA A 117 19.84 12.17 -6.75
CA ALA A 117 21.04 11.34 -6.89
C ALA A 117 21.79 11.10 -5.56
N ASP A 118 21.79 12.09 -4.65
CA ASP A 118 22.38 12.03 -3.33
C ASP A 118 21.66 11.10 -2.33
N LYS A 119 20.41 10.72 -2.66
CA LYS A 119 19.57 9.87 -1.80
C LYS A 119 19.30 8.48 -2.38
N MET A 120 20.07 8.11 -3.38
CA MET A 120 19.90 6.86 -4.13
C MET A 120 19.93 5.60 -3.24
N ILE A 121 20.73 5.60 -2.18
CA ILE A 121 20.86 4.46 -1.26
C ILE A 121 19.54 4.23 -0.49
N VAL A 122 18.91 5.28 0.03
CA VAL A 122 17.65 5.16 0.79
C VAL A 122 16.50 4.76 -0.14
N LEU A 123 16.40 5.42 -1.30
CA LEU A 123 15.38 5.08 -2.30
C LEU A 123 15.56 3.66 -2.83
N GLY A 124 16.80 3.22 -3.08
CA GLY A 124 17.13 1.86 -3.49
C GLY A 124 16.76 0.82 -2.44
N GLY A 125 17.04 1.09 -1.16
CA GLY A 125 16.65 0.21 -0.06
C GLY A 125 15.13 0.05 0.06
N ILE A 126 14.38 1.14 -0.02
CA ILE A 126 12.90 1.12 -0.02
C ILE A 126 12.39 0.34 -1.24
N SER A 127 13.01 0.53 -2.41
CA SER A 127 12.64 -0.18 -3.64
C SER A 127 12.78 -1.69 -3.50
N ILE A 128 13.90 -2.14 -2.97
CA ILE A 128 14.16 -3.58 -2.75
C ILE A 128 13.12 -4.17 -1.79
N LEU A 129 12.82 -3.49 -0.70
CA LEU A 129 11.86 -3.94 0.31
C LEU A 129 10.42 -4.05 -0.22
N ILE A 130 10.06 -3.28 -1.24
CA ILE A 130 8.72 -3.30 -1.82
C ILE A 130 8.67 -4.19 -3.08
N TYR A 131 9.61 -4.01 -4.02
CA TYR A 131 9.54 -4.72 -5.30
C TYR A 131 9.87 -6.19 -5.20
N LEU A 132 10.87 -6.56 -4.40
CA LEU A 132 11.29 -7.96 -4.30
C LEU A 132 10.17 -8.87 -3.79
N PRO A 133 9.44 -8.54 -2.70
CA PRO A 133 8.29 -9.32 -2.28
C PRO A 133 7.14 -9.31 -3.30
N LEU A 134 6.87 -8.19 -3.99
CA LEU A 134 5.80 -8.12 -4.98
C LEU A 134 6.11 -8.96 -6.23
N LEU A 135 7.37 -8.96 -6.70
CA LEU A 135 7.80 -9.82 -7.81
C LEU A 135 7.76 -11.30 -7.40
N TYR A 136 8.16 -11.60 -6.18
CA TYR A 136 8.06 -12.95 -5.63
C TYR A 136 6.60 -13.39 -5.49
N PHE A 137 5.71 -12.49 -5.07
CA PHE A 137 4.27 -12.73 -5.04
C PHE A 137 3.72 -13.11 -6.43
N ILE A 138 4.11 -12.41 -7.50
CA ILE A 138 3.68 -12.72 -8.87
C ILE A 138 4.12 -14.14 -9.26
N LYS A 139 5.36 -14.50 -8.93
CA LYS A 139 5.92 -15.82 -9.23
C LYS A 139 5.14 -16.93 -8.51
N GLU A 140 4.96 -16.81 -7.20
CA GLU A 140 4.31 -17.82 -6.38
C GLU A 140 2.80 -17.92 -6.66
N MET A 141 2.11 -16.81 -6.92
CA MET A 141 0.69 -16.80 -7.29
C MET A 141 0.41 -17.64 -8.54
N ARG A 142 1.38 -17.73 -9.45
CA ARG A 142 1.23 -18.53 -10.69
C ARG A 142 1.11 -20.02 -10.41
N SER A 143 1.81 -20.51 -9.41
CA SER A 143 1.85 -21.94 -9.01
C SER A 143 0.88 -22.26 -7.87
N ALA A 144 0.35 -21.25 -7.20
CA ALA A 144 -0.52 -21.41 -6.02
C ALA A 144 -1.82 -22.17 -6.35
N LYS A 145 -2.05 -23.26 -5.60
CA LYS A 145 -3.24 -24.11 -5.70
C LYS A 145 -3.78 -24.55 -4.34
N SER A 146 -2.93 -24.56 -3.32
CA SER A 146 -3.29 -25.00 -1.98
C SER A 146 -3.61 -23.81 -1.07
N VAL A 147 -4.38 -24.07 -0.01
CA VAL A 147 -4.65 -23.09 1.05
C VAL A 147 -3.35 -22.55 1.66
N GLN A 148 -2.34 -23.42 1.80
CA GLN A 148 -1.04 -23.04 2.35
C GLN A 148 -0.27 -22.06 1.45
N ASP A 149 -0.37 -22.25 0.12
CA ASP A 149 0.25 -21.32 -0.85
C ASP A 149 -0.37 -19.91 -0.72
N TYR A 150 -1.70 -19.83 -0.66
CA TYR A 150 -2.39 -18.54 -0.51
C TYR A 150 -2.14 -17.91 0.86
N ASP A 151 -2.05 -18.70 1.94
CA ASP A 151 -1.70 -18.19 3.27
C ASP A 151 -0.29 -17.57 3.28
N PHE A 152 0.66 -18.21 2.61
CA PHE A 152 2.00 -17.67 2.40
C PHE A 152 1.97 -16.34 1.63
N LEU A 153 1.17 -16.26 0.56
CA LEU A 153 1.02 -15.03 -0.23
C LEU A 153 0.41 -13.88 0.58
N VAL A 154 -0.60 -14.17 1.42
CA VAL A 154 -1.17 -13.17 2.35
C VAL A 154 -0.13 -12.67 3.34
N LYS A 155 0.69 -13.56 3.91
CA LYS A 155 1.79 -13.17 4.81
C LYS A 155 2.82 -12.31 4.11
N LEU A 156 3.15 -12.62 2.86
CA LEU A 156 4.08 -11.84 2.04
C LEU A 156 3.56 -10.41 1.81
N LEU A 157 2.27 -10.24 1.50
CA LEU A 157 1.65 -8.93 1.35
C LEU A 157 1.65 -8.13 2.67
N ASN A 158 1.43 -8.80 3.80
CA ASN A 158 1.54 -8.16 5.11
C ASN A 158 2.97 -7.69 5.41
N MET A 159 4.01 -8.41 4.96
CA MET A 159 5.40 -7.94 5.03
C MET A 159 5.61 -6.67 4.19
N VAL A 160 5.03 -6.60 2.99
CA VAL A 160 5.08 -5.38 2.16
C VAL A 160 4.40 -4.22 2.87
N PHE A 161 3.29 -4.47 3.57
CA PHE A 161 2.58 -3.44 4.36
C PHE A 161 3.45 -2.89 5.49
N ILE A 162 4.16 -3.75 6.21
CA ILE A 162 5.12 -3.34 7.24
C ILE A 162 6.28 -2.54 6.61
N SER A 163 6.80 -2.99 5.46
CA SER A 163 7.84 -2.28 4.71
C SER A 163 7.39 -0.88 4.28
N LEU A 164 6.10 -0.71 3.95
CA LEU A 164 5.52 0.59 3.63
C LEU A 164 5.54 1.55 4.83
N LEU A 165 5.27 1.06 6.04
CA LEU A 165 5.38 1.85 7.27
C LEU A 165 6.83 2.30 7.51
N PHE A 166 7.81 1.42 7.31
CA PHE A 166 9.22 1.79 7.38
C PHE A 166 9.61 2.81 6.31
N ALA A 167 9.10 2.65 5.08
CA ALA A 167 9.32 3.61 4.01
C ALA A 167 8.79 5.00 4.38
N MET A 168 7.60 5.09 4.96
CA MET A 168 7.02 6.35 5.43
C MET A 168 7.90 7.03 6.49
N THR A 169 8.37 6.29 7.49
CA THR A 169 9.25 6.84 8.53
C THR A 169 10.62 7.26 8.00
N SER A 170 11.08 6.63 6.91
CA SER A 170 12.35 6.95 6.27
C SER A 170 12.29 8.19 5.36
N LEU A 171 11.10 8.67 5.02
CA LEU A 171 10.93 9.86 4.17
C LEU A 171 11.61 11.10 4.73
N LYS A 172 11.69 11.25 6.05
CA LYS A 172 12.41 12.36 6.70
C LYS A 172 13.88 12.46 6.28
N TYR A 173 14.48 11.36 5.83
CA TYR A 173 15.86 11.36 5.33
C TYR A 173 15.96 11.61 3.83
N VAL A 174 14.84 11.49 3.10
CA VAL A 174 14.76 11.69 1.66
C VAL A 174 14.32 13.11 1.32
N ILE A 175 13.40 13.67 2.09
CA ILE A 175 12.96 15.05 1.94
C ILE A 175 14.01 15.95 2.62
N PRO A 176 14.67 16.88 1.92
CA PRO A 176 15.69 17.72 2.54
C PRO A 176 15.07 18.56 3.65
N TYR A 177 15.77 18.57 4.81
CA TYR A 177 15.47 19.47 5.93
C TYR A 177 15.65 20.98 5.59
N ALA A 178 16.00 21.31 4.35
CA ALA A 178 16.01 22.69 3.87
C ALA A 178 14.61 23.35 3.89
N LEU A 179 13.64 22.65 4.49
CA LEU A 179 12.24 23.04 4.53
C LEU A 179 11.65 22.97 5.96
N ILE A 180 12.48 22.84 7.01
CA ILE A 180 12.08 23.03 8.42
C ILE A 180 12.83 24.22 8.99
#